data_a93cb59710e08ed7858417a5ce0442dc
#
_entry.id   a93cb59710e08ed7858417a5ce0442dc
#
_cell.length_a   1.000
_cell.length_b   1.000
_cell.length_c   1.000
_cell.angle_alpha   90.00
_cell.angle_beta   90.00
_cell.angle_gamma   90.00
#
_symmetry.space_group_name_H-M   'P 1'
#
loop_
_entity.id
_entity.type
_entity.pdbx_description
1 polymer ?
#
loop_
_entity_poly.entity_id
_entity_poly.type
_entity_poly.pdbx_seq_one_letter_code
_entity_poly.pdbx_strand_id
1 'polypeptide(L)'
;LQIRAAYLDVIDAETYKSQAIGNFLPSLNLSAGHSWNIGLNRNLTTNLLEDMTNQFSNGGLDMSLVIYNGSRNVYQLMSANLGILARQYQLEDMKEDVMLLVVNGFLQVLFSKENLAVQNKLLEVAKTELSQTGTLVDAGVLPKGELFELQATVASQEQQAVAASNNYEIVRISLAQLLLIDDYKNFSIADTNYDMVAATILDKS
;
A
#
# COMPACT_ATOMS: atom_id res chain seq x y z
N LEU A 1 1.96 3.50 -0.68
CA LEU A 1 0.58 4.02 -0.77
C LEU A 1 -0.26 3.65 0.45
N GLN A 2 -0.25 2.39 0.90
CA GLN A 2 -1.06 1.90 2.03
C GLN A 2 -0.77 2.63 3.35
N ILE A 3 0.51 2.80 3.72
CA ILE A 3 0.91 3.55 4.93
C ILE A 3 0.42 5.02 4.86
N ARG A 4 0.47 5.63 3.68
CA ARG A 4 -0.01 7.00 3.50
C ARG A 4 -1.53 7.09 3.65
N ALA A 5 -2.28 6.10 3.18
CA ALA A 5 -3.71 6.03 3.38
C ALA A 5 -4.06 5.89 4.87
N ALA A 6 -3.43 4.96 5.59
CA ALA A 6 -3.62 4.81 7.02
C ALA A 6 -3.22 6.06 7.84
N TYR A 7 -2.20 6.79 7.39
CA TYR A 7 -1.84 8.08 8.00
C TYR A 7 -2.93 9.15 7.79
N LEU A 8 -3.55 9.21 6.60
CA LEU A 8 -4.67 10.12 6.34
C LEU A 8 -5.90 9.76 7.17
N ASP A 9 -6.15 8.47 7.44
CA ASP A 9 -7.22 8.03 8.34
C ASP A 9 -7.03 8.55 9.78
N VAL A 10 -5.78 8.69 10.25
CA VAL A 10 -5.47 9.33 11.54
C VAL A 10 -5.85 10.81 11.51
N ILE A 11 -5.50 11.54 10.44
CA ILE A 11 -5.85 12.97 10.27
C ILE A 11 -7.38 13.15 10.23
N ASP A 12 -8.09 12.26 9.53
CA ASP A 12 -9.55 12.27 9.50
C ASP A 12 -10.14 12.09 10.90
N ALA A 13 -9.59 11.17 11.70
CA ALA A 13 -10.03 10.98 13.08
C ALA A 13 -9.78 12.23 13.96
N GLU A 14 -8.67 12.95 13.75
CA GLU A 14 -8.39 14.22 14.42
C GLU A 14 -9.39 15.31 13.99
N THR A 15 -9.82 15.29 12.73
CA THR A 15 -10.87 16.20 12.23
C THR A 15 -12.20 15.90 12.88
N TYR A 16 -12.58 14.62 13.06
CA TYR A 16 -13.78 14.24 13.81
C TYR A 16 -13.72 14.69 15.27
N LYS A 17 -12.56 14.64 15.92
CA LYS A 17 -12.40 15.23 17.26
C LYS A 17 -12.65 16.73 17.26
N SER A 18 -12.12 17.45 16.28
CA SER A 18 -12.33 18.89 16.13
C SER A 18 -13.81 19.22 15.93
N GLN A 19 -14.52 18.40 15.15
CA GLN A 19 -15.97 18.50 14.99
C GLN A 19 -16.72 18.24 16.30
N ALA A 20 -16.30 17.22 17.07
CA ALA A 20 -16.89 16.92 18.39
C ALA A 20 -16.68 18.07 19.39
N ILE A 21 -15.53 18.76 19.34
CA ILE A 21 -15.29 19.99 20.11
C ILE A 21 -16.21 21.12 19.63
N GLY A 22 -16.41 21.24 18.31
CA GLY A 22 -17.30 22.23 17.72
C GLY A 22 -18.74 22.14 18.25
N ASN A 23 -19.21 20.95 18.63
CA ASN A 23 -20.55 20.75 19.23
C ASN A 23 -20.73 21.42 20.59
N PHE A 24 -19.65 21.89 21.24
CA PHE A 24 -19.71 22.67 22.48
C PHE A 24 -19.72 24.19 22.20
N LEU A 25 -19.54 24.60 20.95
CA LEU A 25 -19.56 26.01 20.57
C LEU A 25 -20.95 26.41 20.08
N PRO A 26 -21.30 27.70 20.15
CA PRO A 26 -22.53 28.19 19.57
C PRO A 26 -22.51 28.08 18.05
N SER A 27 -23.61 27.64 17.47
CA SER A 27 -23.85 27.72 16.02
C SER A 27 -24.42 29.07 15.65
N LEU A 28 -23.93 29.66 14.57
CA LEU A 28 -24.38 30.93 14.03
C LEU A 28 -24.89 30.71 12.60
N ASN A 29 -26.16 31.02 12.37
CA ASN A 29 -26.80 30.90 11.07
C ASN A 29 -27.25 32.28 10.58
N LEU A 30 -26.80 32.63 9.39
CA LEU A 30 -27.24 33.82 8.68
C LEU A 30 -28.18 33.38 7.57
N SER A 31 -29.39 33.96 7.51
CA SER A 31 -30.35 33.73 6.48
C SER A 31 -30.74 35.05 5.79
N ALA A 32 -30.90 35.02 4.48
CA ALA A 32 -31.43 36.11 3.70
C ALA A 32 -32.39 35.56 2.65
N GLY A 33 -33.52 36.15 2.52
CA GLY A 33 -34.54 35.78 1.55
C GLY A 33 -35.09 37.00 0.84
N HIS A 34 -35.38 36.86 -0.45
CA HIS A 34 -36.09 37.84 -1.25
C HIS A 34 -37.15 37.11 -2.07
N SER A 35 -38.40 37.60 -1.98
CA SER A 35 -39.54 37.00 -2.68
C SER A 35 -40.34 38.03 -3.43
N TRP A 36 -40.87 37.62 -4.57
CA TRP A 36 -41.82 38.38 -5.37
C TRP A 36 -43.17 37.65 -5.34
N ASN A 37 -44.20 38.37 -5.00
CA ASN A 37 -45.59 37.90 -5.11
C ASN A 37 -46.26 38.69 -6.22
N ILE A 38 -46.52 38.03 -7.36
CA ILE A 38 -47.08 38.62 -8.58
C ILE A 38 -48.51 38.10 -8.76
N GLY A 39 -49.46 39.00 -8.94
CA GLY A 39 -50.83 38.62 -9.20
C GLY A 39 -51.85 39.48 -8.40
N LEU A 40 -53.09 39.01 -8.33
CA LEU A 40 -54.20 39.67 -7.61
C LEU A 40 -53.92 39.66 -6.10
N ASN A 41 -53.48 40.80 -5.60
CA ASN A 41 -53.22 41.03 -4.18
C ASN A 41 -54.19 42.10 -3.66
N ARG A 42 -54.52 42.01 -2.36
CA ARG A 42 -55.32 43.01 -1.71
C ARG A 42 -54.50 44.29 -1.44
N ASN A 43 -54.87 45.40 -2.07
CA ASN A 43 -54.28 46.70 -1.76
C ASN A 43 -54.70 47.09 -0.37
N LEU A 44 -53.76 47.26 0.57
CA LEU A 44 -54.08 47.59 1.97
C LEU A 44 -54.70 49.00 2.15
N THR A 45 -54.55 49.89 1.18
CA THR A 45 -55.05 51.25 1.24
C THR A 45 -56.47 51.35 0.68
N THR A 46 -56.76 50.74 -0.46
CA THR A 46 -58.04 50.79 -1.14
C THR A 46 -58.94 49.61 -0.77
N ASN A 47 -58.43 48.58 -0.14
CA ASN A 47 -59.12 47.35 0.20
C ASN A 47 -59.66 46.55 -1.01
N LEU A 48 -59.20 46.89 -2.23
CA LEU A 48 -59.59 46.26 -3.49
C LEU A 48 -58.54 45.20 -3.89
N LEU A 49 -58.96 44.21 -4.67
CA LEU A 49 -58.04 43.25 -5.32
C LEU A 49 -57.50 43.89 -6.58
N GLU A 50 -56.21 44.11 -6.63
CA GLU A 50 -55.52 44.73 -7.76
C GLU A 50 -54.37 43.79 -8.18
N ASP A 51 -54.06 43.77 -9.49
CA ASP A 51 -52.94 43.06 -10.00
C ASP A 51 -51.63 43.85 -9.72
N MET A 52 -50.84 43.37 -8.75
CA MET A 52 -49.69 44.10 -8.29
C MET A 52 -48.53 43.09 -7.97
N THR A 53 -47.32 43.61 -8.07
CA THR A 53 -46.12 42.89 -7.68
C THR A 53 -45.69 43.42 -6.31
N ASN A 54 -45.77 42.55 -5.31
CA ASN A 54 -45.25 42.83 -3.98
C ASN A 54 -43.87 42.18 -3.84
N GLN A 55 -42.90 42.95 -3.39
CA GLN A 55 -41.54 42.48 -3.08
C GLN A 55 -41.36 42.45 -1.56
N PHE A 56 -40.83 41.37 -1.09
CA PHE A 56 -40.55 41.18 0.31
C PHE A 56 -39.14 40.68 0.52
N SER A 57 -38.38 41.38 1.35
CA SER A 57 -37.04 40.99 1.74
C SER A 57 -36.99 40.74 3.24
N ASN A 58 -36.38 39.63 3.63
CA ASN A 58 -36.15 39.30 5.03
C ASN A 58 -34.70 38.89 5.24
N GLY A 59 -34.18 39.19 6.40
CA GLY A 59 -32.88 38.75 6.86
C GLY A 59 -32.94 38.36 8.33
N GLY A 60 -32.22 37.33 8.70
CA GLY A 60 -32.18 36.86 10.07
C GLY A 60 -30.79 36.38 10.45
N LEU A 61 -30.43 36.59 11.69
CA LEU A 61 -29.23 36.06 12.33
C LEU A 61 -29.68 35.30 13.56
N ASP A 62 -29.45 33.97 13.52
CA ASP A 62 -29.80 33.06 14.61
C ASP A 62 -28.55 32.48 15.24
N MET A 63 -28.46 32.56 16.57
CA MET A 63 -27.39 31.93 17.35
C MET A 63 -28.01 30.93 18.32
N SER A 64 -27.50 29.69 18.31
CA SER A 64 -27.95 28.66 19.25
C SER A 64 -26.78 27.99 19.93
N LEU A 65 -26.91 27.74 21.24
CA LEU A 65 -25.93 26.99 22.05
C LEU A 65 -26.66 25.93 22.84
N VAL A 66 -26.19 24.69 22.70
CA VAL A 66 -26.72 23.57 23.47
C VAL A 66 -25.96 23.49 24.80
N ILE A 67 -26.59 23.94 25.89
CA ILE A 67 -25.97 23.93 27.24
C ILE A 67 -25.90 22.53 27.82
N TYR A 68 -26.92 21.69 27.59
CA TYR A 68 -26.98 20.33 28.09
C TYR A 68 -27.82 19.44 27.18
N ASN A 69 -27.29 18.28 26.81
CA ASN A 69 -27.97 17.29 25.94
C ASN A 69 -27.81 15.84 26.47
N GLY A 70 -27.89 15.66 27.78
CA GLY A 70 -27.76 14.35 28.39
C GLY A 70 -26.34 13.76 28.27
N SER A 71 -25.32 14.61 28.32
CA SER A 71 -23.90 14.25 28.20
C SER A 71 -23.49 13.68 26.83
N ARG A 72 -24.34 13.75 25.82
CA ARG A 72 -24.05 13.24 24.46
C ARG A 72 -22.75 13.79 23.91
N ASN A 73 -22.56 15.13 23.96
CA ASN A 73 -21.35 15.78 23.44
C ASN A 73 -20.08 15.29 24.15
N VAL A 74 -20.14 15.03 25.47
CA VAL A 74 -19.02 14.50 26.25
C VAL A 74 -18.64 13.11 25.75
N TYR A 75 -19.62 12.22 25.61
CA TYR A 75 -19.38 10.87 25.12
C TYR A 75 -18.92 10.84 23.65
N GLN A 76 -19.42 11.77 22.83
CA GLN A 76 -18.93 11.92 21.43
C GLN A 76 -17.46 12.33 21.41
N LEU A 77 -17.04 13.28 22.25
CA LEU A 77 -15.65 13.68 22.36
C LEU A 77 -14.76 12.54 22.87
N MET A 78 -15.23 11.77 23.88
CA MET A 78 -14.51 10.58 24.37
C MET A 78 -14.38 9.52 23.26
N SER A 79 -15.45 9.26 22.52
CA SER A 79 -15.45 8.33 21.39
C SER A 79 -14.48 8.78 20.30
N ALA A 80 -14.45 10.08 19.96
CA ALA A 80 -13.50 10.64 18.99
C ALA A 80 -12.04 10.47 19.44
N ASN A 81 -11.74 10.69 20.73
CA ASN A 81 -10.40 10.47 21.26
C ASN A 81 -9.96 8.99 21.16
N LEU A 82 -10.86 8.06 21.48
CA LEU A 82 -10.59 6.62 21.33
C LEU A 82 -10.48 6.23 19.84
N GLY A 83 -11.24 6.90 18.97
CA GLY A 83 -11.16 6.74 17.54
C GLY A 83 -9.77 7.10 16.97
N ILE A 84 -9.17 8.20 17.44
CA ILE A 84 -7.78 8.57 17.06
C ILE A 84 -6.81 7.46 17.50
N LEU A 85 -6.90 7.01 18.75
CA LEU A 85 -6.01 5.97 19.26
C LEU A 85 -6.14 4.67 18.45
N ALA A 86 -7.36 4.28 18.10
CA ALA A 86 -7.61 3.11 17.26
C ALA A 86 -6.96 3.25 15.87
N ARG A 87 -7.06 4.43 15.24
CA ARG A 87 -6.42 4.70 13.94
C ARG A 87 -4.90 4.74 14.03
N GLN A 88 -4.34 5.23 15.14
CA GLN A 88 -2.90 5.18 15.38
C GLN A 88 -2.38 3.74 15.47
N TYR A 89 -3.07 2.85 16.19
CA TYR A 89 -2.69 1.43 16.22
C TYR A 89 -2.84 0.75 14.87
N GLN A 90 -3.88 1.09 14.09
CA GLN A 90 -4.04 0.58 12.72
C GLN A 90 -2.91 1.05 11.80
N LEU A 91 -2.41 2.27 11.98
CA LEU A 91 -1.24 2.77 11.24
C LEU A 91 0.03 1.99 11.60
N GLU A 92 0.26 1.69 12.88
CA GLU A 92 1.42 0.90 13.30
C GLU A 92 1.32 -0.54 12.76
N ASP A 93 0.17 -1.19 12.85
CA ASP A 93 -0.10 -2.51 12.27
C ASP A 93 0.18 -2.54 10.76
N MET A 94 -0.29 -1.52 10.02
CA MET A 94 -0.01 -1.38 8.60
C MET A 94 1.49 -1.22 8.29
N LYS A 95 2.24 -0.52 9.15
CA LYS A 95 3.70 -0.41 8.99
C LYS A 95 4.40 -1.76 9.20
N GLU A 96 3.96 -2.53 10.20
CA GLU A 96 4.49 -3.87 10.46
C GLU A 96 4.16 -4.83 9.32
N ASP A 97 2.94 -4.80 8.79
CA ASP A 97 2.54 -5.60 7.63
C ASP A 97 3.40 -5.30 6.39
N VAL A 98 3.61 -4.02 6.10
CA VAL A 98 4.47 -3.62 4.97
C VAL A 98 5.92 -4.04 5.21
N MET A 99 6.42 -3.93 6.44
CA MET A 99 7.75 -4.40 6.79
C MET A 99 7.91 -5.90 6.54
N LEU A 100 6.93 -6.72 6.95
CA LEU A 100 6.93 -8.16 6.70
C LEU A 100 6.90 -8.48 5.20
N LEU A 101 6.11 -7.75 4.42
CA LEU A 101 6.09 -7.92 2.95
C LEU A 101 7.45 -7.62 2.33
N VAL A 102 8.13 -6.56 2.76
CA VAL A 102 9.46 -6.19 2.27
C VAL A 102 10.48 -7.26 2.66
N VAL A 103 10.47 -7.73 3.92
CA VAL A 103 11.39 -8.78 4.39
C VAL A 103 11.19 -10.07 3.60
N ASN A 104 9.94 -10.50 3.41
CA ASN A 104 9.64 -11.70 2.62
C ASN A 104 10.07 -11.54 1.16
N GLY A 105 9.80 -10.38 0.55
CA GLY A 105 10.25 -10.08 -0.81
C GLY A 105 11.78 -10.10 -0.93
N PHE A 106 12.48 -9.54 0.04
CA PHE A 106 13.94 -9.55 0.09
C PHE A 106 14.51 -10.98 0.20
N LEU A 107 13.96 -11.79 1.11
CA LEU A 107 14.37 -13.19 1.27
C LEU A 107 14.10 -13.99 -0.01
N GLN A 108 13.00 -13.73 -0.71
CA GLN A 108 12.69 -14.39 -1.98
C GLN A 108 13.72 -14.02 -3.07
N VAL A 109 14.16 -12.76 -3.14
CA VAL A 109 15.21 -12.34 -4.08
C VAL A 109 16.53 -13.02 -3.74
N LEU A 110 16.90 -13.06 -2.45
CA LEU A 110 18.10 -13.73 -1.99
C LEU A 110 18.09 -15.22 -2.36
N PHE A 111 17.00 -15.92 -2.04
CA PHE A 111 16.83 -17.33 -2.40
C PHE A 111 16.96 -17.58 -3.91
N SER A 112 16.31 -16.72 -4.72
CA SER A 112 16.36 -16.86 -6.18
C SER A 112 17.76 -16.58 -6.74
N LYS A 113 18.52 -15.66 -6.13
CA LYS A 113 19.91 -15.38 -6.49
C LYS A 113 20.81 -16.57 -6.22
N GLU A 114 20.70 -17.17 -5.03
CA GLU A 114 21.48 -18.36 -4.67
C GLU A 114 21.09 -19.55 -5.55
N ASN A 115 19.80 -19.75 -5.83
CA ASN A 115 19.36 -20.80 -6.76
C ASN A 115 19.96 -20.60 -8.16
N LEU A 116 20.00 -19.39 -8.70
CA LEU A 116 20.65 -19.09 -9.96
C LEU A 116 22.15 -19.44 -9.92
N ALA A 117 22.85 -19.10 -8.83
CA ALA A 117 24.25 -19.44 -8.66
C ALA A 117 24.47 -20.97 -8.67
N VAL A 118 23.61 -21.74 -8.00
CA VAL A 118 23.63 -23.21 -8.02
C VAL A 118 23.39 -23.77 -9.41
N GLN A 119 22.35 -23.27 -10.15
CA GLN A 119 22.07 -23.76 -11.50
C GLN A 119 23.22 -23.46 -12.47
N ASN A 120 23.83 -22.28 -12.39
CA ASN A 120 25.01 -21.96 -13.19
C ASN A 120 26.20 -22.89 -12.88
N LYS A 121 26.39 -23.25 -11.60
CA LYS A 121 27.47 -24.19 -11.20
C LYS A 121 27.20 -25.58 -11.72
N LEU A 122 25.95 -26.07 -11.66
CA LEU A 122 25.56 -27.36 -12.23
C LEU A 122 25.80 -27.42 -13.75
N LEU A 123 25.46 -26.33 -14.44
CA LEU A 123 25.72 -26.20 -15.87
C LEU A 123 27.22 -26.24 -16.21
N GLU A 124 28.05 -25.54 -15.41
CA GLU A 124 29.51 -25.57 -15.55
C GLU A 124 30.07 -27.00 -15.39
N VAL A 125 29.57 -27.71 -14.37
CA VAL A 125 29.97 -29.13 -14.14
C VAL A 125 29.58 -30.01 -15.31
N ALA A 126 28.30 -29.91 -15.77
CA ALA A 126 27.82 -30.70 -16.90
C ALA A 126 28.60 -30.42 -18.20
N LYS A 127 28.95 -29.14 -18.49
CA LYS A 127 29.79 -28.77 -19.63
C LYS A 127 31.23 -29.35 -19.51
N THR A 128 31.77 -29.35 -18.30
CA THR A 128 33.10 -29.94 -18.05
C THR A 128 33.07 -31.46 -18.29
N GLU A 129 32.07 -32.15 -17.80
CA GLU A 129 31.86 -33.58 -17.99
C GLU A 129 31.66 -33.93 -19.46
N LEU A 130 30.85 -33.16 -20.21
CA LEU A 130 30.69 -33.32 -21.65
C LEU A 130 32.02 -33.18 -22.39
N SER A 131 32.87 -32.21 -22.03
CA SER A 131 34.18 -31.99 -22.65
C SER A 131 35.13 -33.15 -22.39
N GLN A 132 35.16 -33.65 -21.14
CA GLN A 132 36.01 -34.81 -20.75
C GLN A 132 35.55 -36.08 -21.47
N THR A 133 34.26 -36.37 -21.48
CA THR A 133 33.69 -37.52 -22.17
C THR A 133 33.91 -37.44 -23.69
N GLY A 134 33.81 -36.25 -24.28
CA GLY A 134 34.14 -36.03 -25.68
C GLY A 134 35.55 -36.47 -26.02
N THR A 135 36.55 -36.11 -25.18
CA THR A 135 37.93 -36.51 -25.34
C THR A 135 38.09 -38.03 -25.28
N LEU A 136 37.39 -38.71 -24.38
CA LEU A 136 37.43 -40.17 -24.22
C LEU A 136 36.76 -40.93 -25.39
N VAL A 137 35.67 -40.36 -25.92
CA VAL A 137 34.98 -40.89 -27.11
C VAL A 137 35.89 -40.75 -28.35
N ASP A 138 36.53 -39.59 -28.51
CA ASP A 138 37.46 -39.32 -29.62
C ASP A 138 38.69 -40.24 -29.56
N ALA A 139 39.14 -40.60 -28.34
CA ALA A 139 40.18 -41.57 -28.12
C ALA A 139 39.71 -43.04 -28.28
N GLY A 140 38.43 -43.27 -28.56
CA GLY A 140 37.87 -44.61 -28.73
C GLY A 140 37.67 -45.41 -27.45
N VAL A 141 37.75 -44.76 -26.27
CA VAL A 141 37.61 -45.40 -24.96
C VAL A 141 36.14 -45.59 -24.57
N LEU A 142 35.27 -44.65 -24.98
CA LEU A 142 33.85 -44.66 -24.67
C LEU A 142 32.98 -44.71 -25.94
N PRO A 143 31.76 -45.29 -25.87
CA PRO A 143 30.85 -45.32 -26.99
C PRO A 143 30.24 -43.94 -27.25
N LYS A 144 29.97 -43.58 -28.52
CA LYS A 144 29.38 -42.31 -28.92
C LYS A 144 28.01 -42.02 -28.30
N GLY A 145 27.29 -43.08 -27.86
CA GLY A 145 25.97 -42.92 -27.22
C GLY A 145 26.02 -42.09 -25.94
N GLU A 146 27.08 -42.23 -25.11
CA GLU A 146 27.27 -41.48 -23.88
C GLU A 146 27.42 -39.97 -24.12
N LEU A 147 28.05 -39.60 -25.27
CA LEU A 147 28.16 -38.19 -25.64
C LEU A 147 26.81 -37.53 -25.92
N PHE A 148 25.90 -38.26 -26.58
CA PHE A 148 24.55 -37.73 -26.86
C PHE A 148 23.70 -37.57 -25.58
N GLU A 149 23.87 -38.48 -24.61
CA GLU A 149 23.19 -38.40 -23.33
C GLU A 149 23.68 -37.18 -22.52
N LEU A 150 24.97 -36.93 -22.48
CA LEU A 150 25.53 -35.75 -21.84
C LEU A 150 25.18 -34.45 -22.56
N GLN A 151 25.10 -34.44 -23.90
CA GLN A 151 24.60 -33.28 -24.66
C GLN A 151 23.15 -32.96 -24.25
N ALA A 152 22.28 -33.95 -24.13
CA ALA A 152 20.91 -33.74 -23.66
C ALA A 152 20.87 -33.23 -22.20
N THR A 153 21.77 -33.74 -21.35
CA THR A 153 21.89 -33.24 -19.96
C THR A 153 22.33 -31.78 -19.93
N VAL A 154 23.35 -31.38 -20.69
CA VAL A 154 23.80 -29.97 -20.78
C VAL A 154 22.67 -29.09 -21.27
N ALA A 155 21.93 -29.48 -22.33
CA ALA A 155 20.78 -28.70 -22.83
C ALA A 155 19.70 -28.53 -21.77
N SER A 156 19.42 -29.56 -20.97
CA SER A 156 18.48 -29.49 -19.84
C SER A 156 18.97 -28.54 -18.74
N GLN A 157 20.27 -28.58 -18.39
CA GLN A 157 20.85 -27.66 -17.41
C GLN A 157 20.87 -26.19 -17.90
N GLU A 158 21.11 -25.98 -19.21
CA GLU A 158 21.00 -24.64 -19.80
C GLU A 158 19.57 -24.08 -19.69
N GLN A 159 18.56 -24.89 -19.96
CA GLN A 159 17.18 -24.49 -19.78
C GLN A 159 16.88 -24.12 -18.30
N GLN A 160 17.38 -24.92 -17.35
CA GLN A 160 17.19 -24.67 -15.92
C GLN A 160 17.88 -23.39 -15.46
N ALA A 161 19.09 -23.13 -15.93
CA ALA A 161 19.83 -21.91 -15.64
C ALA A 161 19.11 -20.66 -16.19
N VAL A 162 18.59 -20.72 -17.41
CA VAL A 162 17.79 -19.64 -18.01
C VAL A 162 16.49 -19.42 -17.22
N ALA A 163 15.80 -20.49 -16.82
CA ALA A 163 14.59 -20.39 -16.02
C ALA A 163 14.86 -19.76 -14.65
N ALA A 164 15.97 -20.14 -13.98
CA ALA A 164 16.40 -19.56 -12.73
C ALA A 164 16.78 -18.08 -12.87
N SER A 165 17.46 -17.71 -13.96
CA SER A 165 17.78 -16.32 -14.28
C SER A 165 16.51 -15.46 -14.46
N ASN A 166 15.55 -15.93 -15.23
CA ASN A 166 14.29 -15.25 -15.41
C ASN A 166 13.51 -15.10 -14.10
N ASN A 167 13.48 -16.15 -13.28
CA ASN A 167 12.84 -16.09 -11.97
C ASN A 167 13.49 -15.05 -11.05
N TYR A 168 14.82 -15.02 -10.99
CA TYR A 168 15.56 -14.01 -10.23
C TYR A 168 15.20 -12.59 -10.68
N GLU A 169 15.17 -12.33 -11.99
CA GLU A 169 14.79 -11.02 -12.52
C GLU A 169 13.36 -10.63 -12.13
N ILE A 170 12.40 -11.56 -12.23
CA ILE A 170 11.00 -11.30 -11.88
C ILE A 170 10.87 -10.92 -10.41
N VAL A 171 11.45 -11.69 -9.48
CA VAL A 171 11.32 -11.41 -8.05
C VAL A 171 12.07 -10.15 -7.64
N ARG A 172 13.22 -9.85 -8.28
CA ARG A 172 13.98 -8.62 -8.10
C ARG A 172 13.16 -7.39 -8.49
N ILE A 173 12.52 -7.42 -9.66
CA ILE A 173 11.64 -6.34 -10.13
C ILE A 173 10.43 -6.20 -9.21
N SER A 174 9.84 -7.30 -8.76
CA SER A 174 8.71 -7.27 -7.83
C SER A 174 9.07 -6.59 -6.50
N LEU A 175 10.25 -6.85 -5.97
CA LEU A 175 10.75 -6.16 -4.77
C LEU A 175 10.97 -4.66 -5.03
N ALA A 176 11.58 -4.30 -6.17
CA ALA A 176 11.78 -2.90 -6.54
C ALA A 176 10.44 -2.13 -6.65
N GLN A 177 9.41 -2.77 -7.22
CA GLN A 177 8.06 -2.21 -7.30
C GLN A 177 7.41 -2.06 -5.92
N LEU A 178 7.59 -3.04 -5.03
CA LEU A 178 7.10 -2.96 -3.64
C LEU A 178 7.73 -1.77 -2.90
N LEU A 179 9.02 -1.52 -3.14
CA LEU A 179 9.78 -0.40 -2.57
C LEU A 179 9.55 0.94 -3.30
N LEU A 180 8.75 0.95 -4.39
CA LEU A 180 8.49 2.11 -5.24
C LEU A 180 9.77 2.74 -5.81
N ILE A 181 10.74 1.90 -6.20
CA ILE A 181 11.98 2.34 -6.82
C ILE A 181 11.74 2.57 -8.32
N ASP A 182 11.92 3.80 -8.80
CA ASP A 182 11.69 4.14 -10.21
C ASP A 182 12.70 3.47 -11.15
N ASP A 183 13.97 3.39 -10.74
CA ASP A 183 15.03 2.71 -11.50
C ASP A 183 15.14 1.23 -11.12
N TYR A 184 14.08 0.47 -11.40
CA TYR A 184 14.02 -0.98 -11.11
C TYR A 184 15.00 -1.80 -11.95
N LYS A 185 15.50 -1.28 -13.08
CA LYS A 185 16.43 -2.01 -13.96
C LYS A 185 17.82 -2.13 -13.35
N ASN A 186 18.29 -1.06 -12.73
CA ASN A 186 19.61 -1.01 -12.08
C ASN A 186 19.54 -1.37 -10.59
N PHE A 187 18.34 -1.72 -10.07
CA PHE A 187 18.18 -2.14 -8.69
C PHE A 187 18.88 -3.47 -8.45
N SER A 188 19.74 -3.53 -7.45
CA SER A 188 20.36 -4.75 -6.96
C SER A 188 20.34 -4.76 -5.43
N ILE A 189 20.21 -5.96 -4.86
CA ILE A 189 20.40 -6.14 -3.42
C ILE A 189 21.90 -6.16 -3.10
N ALA A 190 22.30 -5.50 -2.02
CA ALA A 190 23.69 -5.55 -1.57
C ALA A 190 24.07 -6.97 -1.19
N ASP A 191 25.25 -7.42 -1.63
CA ASP A 191 25.86 -8.65 -1.16
C ASP A 191 26.40 -8.41 0.26
N THR A 192 25.52 -8.45 1.24
CA THR A 192 25.95 -8.62 2.61
C THR A 192 26.26 -10.10 2.79
N ASN A 193 27.50 -10.41 3.15
CA ASN A 193 27.85 -11.72 3.68
C ASN A 193 26.97 -11.93 4.91
N TYR A 194 25.86 -12.64 4.72
CA TYR A 194 25.07 -13.15 5.84
C TYR A 194 25.86 -14.31 6.44
N ASP A 195 26.96 -14.01 7.12
CA ASP A 195 27.41 -14.91 8.16
C ASP A 195 26.19 -15.12 9.03
N MET A 196 25.63 -16.32 8.95
CA MET A 196 24.53 -16.70 9.81
C MET A 196 24.91 -16.22 11.20
N VAL A 197 24.17 -15.25 11.71
CA VAL A 197 24.19 -14.94 13.12
C VAL A 197 23.67 -16.20 13.79
N ALA A 198 24.61 -17.14 13.89
CA ALA A 198 24.36 -18.42 14.50
C ALA A 198 23.81 -18.15 15.88
N ALA A 199 22.55 -18.52 16.08
CA ALA A 199 22.04 -19.05 17.35
C ALA A 199 22.33 -18.31 18.67
N THR A 200 22.88 -17.10 18.68
CA THR A 200 23.13 -16.33 19.92
C THR A 200 21.86 -15.66 20.45
N ILE A 201 20.74 -15.78 19.74
CA ILE A 201 19.44 -15.23 20.18
C ILE A 201 18.62 -16.25 20.99
N LEU A 202 18.99 -17.53 21.00
CA LEU A 202 18.23 -18.56 21.73
C LEU A 202 18.73 -18.81 23.15
N ASP A 203 19.72 -18.08 23.64
CA ASP A 203 20.23 -18.23 25.01
C ASP A 203 19.85 -17.03 25.91
N LYS A 204 18.58 -16.65 25.88
CA LYS A 204 17.93 -15.81 26.90
C LYS A 204 16.56 -16.37 27.22
N SER A 205 16.54 -17.51 27.85
CA SER A 205 15.42 -17.98 28.69
C SER A 205 15.76 -17.79 30.15
#